data_2fcf1b01ce528b524a0383df9cefe727
#
_entry.id   2fcf1b01ce528b524a0383df9cefe727
#
_cell.length_a   1.000
_cell.length_b   1.000
_cell.length_c   1.000
_cell.angle_alpha   90.00
_cell.angle_beta   90.00
_cell.angle_gamma   90.00
#
_symmetry.space_group_name_H-M   'P 1'
#
loop_
_entity.id
_entity.type
_entity.pdbx_description
1 polymer ?
#
loop_
_entity_poly.entity_id
_entity_poly.type
_entity_poly.pdbx_seq_one_letter_code
_entity_poly.pdbx_strand_id
1 'polypeptide(L)'
;MAQPPETQIDESKIYRVTITTDRGTIVMDLDPQLAPNTVNNFVGLARQGYYDGLTFHRVVPEFVIQGGCPEGSGRGGPGYKFADEPVKGEYTLGAVAMANAGPDTNGSQFFVCIDDCTRKLSKDYNLFGYVVDGVDVATATQVGDVMKTVVIEDRDR
;
A
#
# COMPACT_ATOMS: atom_id res chain seq x y z
N MET A 1 -4.19 20.93 11.27
CA MET A 1 -3.23 19.80 11.30
C MET A 1 -3.91 18.56 10.75
N ALA A 2 -3.26 17.85 9.84
CA ALA A 2 -3.83 16.65 9.25
C ALA A 2 -3.96 15.53 10.29
N GLN A 3 -4.99 14.73 10.15
CA GLN A 3 -5.28 13.61 11.04
C GLN A 3 -5.58 12.38 10.21
N PRO A 4 -5.35 11.17 10.75
CA PRO A 4 -5.78 9.95 10.09
C PRO A 4 -7.28 9.98 9.78
N PRO A 5 -7.73 9.31 8.71
CA PRO A 5 -9.15 9.22 8.40
C PRO A 5 -9.94 8.62 9.56
N GLU A 6 -11.17 9.09 9.76
CA GLU A 6 -12.08 8.45 10.69
C GLU A 6 -12.33 7.00 10.26
N THR A 7 -12.72 6.16 11.22
CA THR A 7 -12.99 4.76 10.94
C THR A 7 -14.16 4.64 9.96
N GLN A 8 -13.89 4.03 8.81
CA GLN A 8 -14.89 3.86 7.75
C GLN A 8 -14.89 2.45 7.17
N ILE A 9 -14.09 1.55 7.73
CA ILE A 9 -14.03 0.16 7.26
C ILE A 9 -14.81 -0.76 8.18
N ASP A 10 -15.22 -1.89 7.62
CA ASP A 10 -15.83 -3.01 8.31
C ASP A 10 -14.83 -4.17 8.32
N GLU A 11 -14.42 -4.61 9.49
CA GLU A 11 -13.39 -5.64 9.63
C GLU A 11 -13.86 -7.02 9.14
N SER A 12 -15.14 -7.19 8.90
CA SER A 12 -15.67 -8.43 8.30
C SER A 12 -15.55 -8.46 6.78
N LYS A 13 -15.11 -7.37 6.16
CA LYS A 13 -15.02 -7.24 4.70
C LYS A 13 -13.57 -7.23 4.22
N ILE A 14 -13.42 -7.39 2.91
CA ILE A 14 -12.17 -7.19 2.17
C ILE A 14 -12.32 -5.90 1.36
N TYR A 15 -11.26 -5.13 1.25
CA TYR A 15 -11.24 -3.89 0.47
C TYR A 15 -10.35 -4.09 -0.75
N ARG A 16 -10.99 -4.19 -1.91
CA ARG A 16 -10.27 -4.37 -3.18
C ARG A 16 -9.86 -3.03 -3.74
N VAL A 17 -8.58 -2.91 -4.05
CA VAL A 17 -7.97 -1.71 -4.62
C VAL A 17 -7.58 -2.01 -6.05
N THR A 18 -8.03 -1.16 -6.98
CA THR A 18 -7.58 -1.20 -8.37
C THR A 18 -6.73 0.02 -8.65
N ILE A 19 -5.45 -0.19 -8.93
CA ILE A 19 -4.50 0.85 -9.33
C ILE A 19 -4.38 0.77 -10.85
N THR A 20 -4.75 1.83 -11.54
CA THR A 20 -4.64 1.92 -13.01
C THR A 20 -3.38 2.68 -13.38
N THR A 21 -2.56 2.07 -14.23
CA THR A 21 -1.33 2.67 -14.77
C THR A 21 -1.32 2.54 -16.29
N ASP A 22 -0.34 3.18 -16.94
CA ASP A 22 -0.17 3.03 -18.40
C ASP A 22 0.24 1.60 -18.82
N ARG A 23 0.76 0.80 -17.87
CA ARG A 23 1.17 -0.60 -18.15
C ARG A 23 0.05 -1.60 -17.92
N GLY A 24 -1.05 -1.18 -17.29
CA GLY A 24 -2.17 -2.04 -16.93
C GLY A 24 -2.62 -1.79 -15.51
N THR A 25 -3.35 -2.72 -14.94
CA THR A 25 -3.89 -2.58 -13.59
C THR A 25 -3.20 -3.51 -12.60
N ILE A 26 -3.09 -3.02 -11.36
CA ILE A 26 -2.66 -3.82 -10.21
C ILE A 26 -3.86 -3.87 -9.27
N VAL A 27 -4.32 -5.08 -8.95
CA VAL A 27 -5.47 -5.28 -8.06
C VAL A 27 -4.97 -5.90 -6.77
N MET A 28 -5.27 -5.23 -5.65
CA MET A 28 -4.85 -5.67 -4.31
C MET A 28 -6.09 -5.90 -3.46
N ASP A 29 -6.08 -6.95 -2.65
CA ASP A 29 -7.09 -7.13 -1.60
C ASP A 29 -6.46 -6.74 -0.27
N LEU A 30 -7.03 -5.73 0.38
CA LEU A 30 -6.63 -5.28 1.70
C LEU A 30 -7.51 -5.97 2.74
N ASP A 31 -6.89 -6.53 3.76
CA ASP A 31 -7.57 -7.31 4.79
C ASP A 31 -7.46 -6.61 6.15
N PRO A 32 -8.58 -6.06 6.66
CA PRO A 32 -8.57 -5.41 7.97
C PRO A 32 -8.16 -6.33 9.12
N GLN A 33 -8.30 -7.64 8.96
CA GLN A 33 -7.87 -8.59 9.99
C GLN A 33 -6.35 -8.72 10.06
N LEU A 34 -5.64 -8.32 9.00
CA LEU A 34 -4.17 -8.24 9.03
C LEU A 34 -3.70 -6.98 9.77
N ALA A 35 -4.32 -5.84 9.50
CA ALA A 35 -3.91 -4.55 10.05
C ALA A 35 -5.05 -3.53 9.90
N PRO A 36 -5.99 -3.48 10.85
CA PRO A 36 -7.21 -2.68 10.69
C PRO A 36 -6.95 -1.18 10.52
N ASN A 37 -6.04 -0.61 11.30
CA ASN A 37 -5.75 0.82 11.21
C ASN A 37 -5.06 1.17 9.90
N THR A 38 -4.17 0.31 9.43
CA THR A 38 -3.48 0.50 8.14
C THR A 38 -4.46 0.44 6.99
N VAL A 39 -5.36 -0.54 6.98
CA VAL A 39 -6.39 -0.64 5.94
C VAL A 39 -7.30 0.59 5.97
N ASN A 40 -7.75 1.01 7.15
CA ASN A 40 -8.59 2.19 7.27
C ASN A 40 -7.89 3.44 6.73
N ASN A 41 -6.62 3.60 7.05
CA ASN A 41 -5.82 4.73 6.58
C ASN A 41 -5.72 4.74 5.05
N PHE A 42 -5.38 3.61 4.45
CA PHE A 42 -5.25 3.51 3.00
C PHE A 42 -6.60 3.76 2.30
N VAL A 43 -7.65 3.10 2.76
CA VAL A 43 -9.00 3.25 2.20
C VAL A 43 -9.46 4.69 2.30
N GLY A 44 -9.28 5.33 3.45
CA GLY A 44 -9.68 6.72 3.67
C GLY A 44 -8.94 7.68 2.75
N LEU A 45 -7.62 7.52 2.63
CA LEU A 45 -6.83 8.37 1.72
C LEU A 45 -7.22 8.14 0.25
N ALA A 46 -7.38 6.89 -0.15
CA ALA A 46 -7.76 6.57 -1.54
C ALA A 46 -9.12 7.14 -1.89
N ARG A 47 -10.08 7.08 -0.98
CA ARG A 47 -11.43 7.65 -1.19
C ARG A 47 -11.42 9.17 -1.31
N GLN A 48 -10.41 9.83 -0.73
CA GLN A 48 -10.21 11.29 -0.87
C GLN A 48 -9.49 11.65 -2.18
N GLY A 49 -9.11 10.67 -3.00
CA GLY A 49 -8.34 10.91 -4.20
C GLY A 49 -6.86 11.17 -3.95
N TYR A 50 -6.38 10.89 -2.74
CA TYR A 50 -5.00 11.19 -2.33
C TYR A 50 -3.95 10.54 -3.22
N TYR A 51 -4.18 9.28 -3.61
CA TYR A 51 -3.21 8.52 -4.40
C TYR A 51 -3.29 8.78 -5.90
N ASP A 52 -4.37 9.40 -6.38
CA ASP A 52 -4.55 9.67 -7.81
C ASP A 52 -3.45 10.62 -8.31
N GLY A 53 -2.71 10.20 -9.33
CA GLY A 53 -1.62 10.98 -9.89
C GLY A 53 -0.28 10.82 -9.19
N LEU A 54 -0.20 10.08 -8.08
CA LEU A 54 1.06 9.81 -7.42
C LEU A 54 1.86 8.74 -8.17
N THR A 55 3.17 8.69 -7.93
CA THR A 55 4.07 7.81 -8.66
C THR A 55 4.59 6.68 -7.79
N PHE A 56 5.09 5.63 -8.46
CA PHE A 56 6.01 4.68 -7.87
C PHE A 56 7.41 5.30 -7.96
N HIS A 57 7.82 5.98 -6.90
CA HIS A 57 9.08 6.75 -6.90
C HIS A 57 10.31 5.88 -6.61
N ARG A 58 10.11 4.65 -6.17
CA ARG A 58 11.19 3.72 -5.87
C ARG A 58 10.84 2.34 -6.42
N VAL A 59 11.74 1.79 -7.23
CA VAL A 59 11.62 0.44 -7.77
C VAL A 59 12.95 -0.27 -7.58
N VAL A 60 12.93 -1.38 -6.85
CA VAL A 60 14.10 -2.21 -6.64
C VAL A 60 13.82 -3.58 -7.25
N PRO A 61 14.48 -3.93 -8.37
CA PRO A 61 14.28 -5.22 -9.02
C PRO A 61 14.47 -6.38 -8.05
N GLU A 62 13.64 -7.39 -8.20
CA GLU A 62 13.66 -8.60 -7.36
C GLU A 62 13.39 -8.32 -5.89
N PHE A 63 12.77 -7.18 -5.60
CA PHE A 63 12.45 -6.78 -4.22
C PHE A 63 11.07 -6.13 -4.16
N VAL A 64 10.99 -4.80 -4.34
CA VAL A 64 9.74 -4.06 -4.15
C VAL A 64 9.56 -2.95 -5.19
N ILE A 65 8.30 -2.55 -5.37
CA ILE A 65 7.93 -1.23 -5.91
C ILE A 65 7.28 -0.45 -4.77
N GLN A 66 7.57 0.85 -4.67
CA GLN A 66 7.12 1.70 -3.57
C GLN A 66 6.57 3.01 -4.12
N GLY A 67 5.42 3.41 -3.60
CA GLY A 67 4.77 4.64 -4.02
C GLY A 67 3.94 5.25 -2.91
N GLY A 68 3.16 6.27 -3.27
CA GLY A 68 2.27 6.93 -2.32
C GLY A 68 2.87 8.14 -1.61
N CYS A 69 4.04 8.62 -2.05
CA CYS A 69 4.62 9.86 -1.55
C CYS A 69 4.04 11.03 -2.36
N PRO A 70 3.37 12.01 -1.72
CA PRO A 70 2.76 13.13 -2.46
C PRO A 70 3.80 13.99 -3.20
N GLU A 71 5.03 14.02 -2.74
CA GLU A 71 6.11 14.78 -3.38
C GLU A 71 6.92 13.96 -4.37
N GLY A 72 6.74 12.63 -4.40
CA GLY A 72 7.54 11.74 -5.22
C GLY A 72 9.00 11.60 -4.79
N SER A 73 9.35 12.11 -3.61
CA SER A 73 10.73 12.14 -3.11
C SER A 73 11.08 11.00 -2.14
N GLY A 74 10.06 10.33 -1.61
CA GLY A 74 10.21 9.37 -0.53
C GLY A 74 10.18 9.98 0.86
N ARG A 75 10.10 11.31 0.95
CA ARG A 75 10.09 12.05 2.23
C ARG A 75 8.72 12.57 2.62
N GLY A 76 7.80 12.69 1.67
CA GLY A 76 6.47 13.22 1.90
C GLY A 76 5.51 12.21 2.47
N GLY A 77 4.44 12.72 3.08
CA GLY A 77 3.38 11.92 3.65
C GLY A 77 2.12 12.74 3.85
N PRO A 78 1.12 12.18 4.54
CA PRO A 78 -0.19 12.81 4.66
C PRO A 78 -0.27 13.89 5.75
N GLY A 79 0.83 14.22 6.41
CA GLY A 79 0.88 15.22 7.47
C GLY A 79 0.63 14.65 8.86
N TYR A 80 0.61 13.36 9.00
CA TYR A 80 0.49 12.64 10.29
C TYR A 80 1.25 11.31 10.21
N LYS A 81 1.44 10.70 11.35
CA LYS A 81 2.02 9.34 11.46
C LYS A 81 1.10 8.49 12.33
N PHE A 82 1.13 7.18 12.10
CA PHE A 82 0.38 6.26 12.95
C PHE A 82 1.22 5.04 13.32
N ALA A 83 0.76 4.34 14.36
CA ALA A 83 1.51 3.29 15.02
C ALA A 83 1.66 2.03 14.16
N ASP A 84 2.72 1.28 14.45
CA ASP A 84 2.92 -0.05 13.90
C ASP A 84 1.83 -1.00 14.44
N GLU A 85 1.42 -1.91 13.58
CA GLU A 85 0.50 -2.99 13.92
C GLU A 85 1.23 -4.33 13.83
N PRO A 86 0.84 -5.33 14.63
CA PRO A 86 1.49 -6.65 14.57
C PRO A 86 1.42 -7.24 13.17
N VAL A 87 2.53 -7.79 12.70
CA VAL A 87 2.60 -8.43 11.39
C VAL A 87 2.11 -9.88 11.52
N LYS A 88 0.99 -10.18 10.86
CA LYS A 88 0.28 -11.46 11.01
C LYS A 88 0.46 -12.40 9.82
N GLY A 89 1.32 -12.06 8.89
CA GLY A 89 1.56 -12.89 7.69
C GLY A 89 3.00 -12.78 7.23
N GLU A 90 3.23 -13.21 5.99
CA GLU A 90 4.55 -13.26 5.41
C GLU A 90 4.65 -12.32 4.20
N TYR A 91 5.84 -11.77 3.98
CA TYR A 91 6.11 -10.89 2.83
C TYR A 91 6.41 -11.73 1.57
N THR A 92 5.44 -12.52 1.16
CA THR A 92 5.54 -13.32 -0.06
C THR A 92 5.36 -12.44 -1.31
N LEU A 93 5.54 -13.02 -2.49
CA LEU A 93 5.28 -12.31 -3.74
C LEU A 93 3.87 -11.71 -3.73
N GLY A 94 3.76 -10.42 -4.01
CA GLY A 94 2.50 -9.70 -4.02
C GLY A 94 2.09 -9.10 -2.68
N ALA A 95 2.86 -9.32 -1.60
CA ALA A 95 2.54 -8.72 -0.31
C ALA A 95 2.54 -7.19 -0.38
N VAL A 96 1.57 -6.57 0.27
CA VAL A 96 1.40 -5.11 0.34
C VAL A 96 1.58 -4.67 1.78
N ALA A 97 2.54 -3.77 2.00
CA ALA A 97 2.87 -3.31 3.34
C ALA A 97 3.21 -1.82 3.33
N MET A 98 3.19 -1.20 4.53
CA MET A 98 3.51 0.21 4.67
C MET A 98 5.02 0.42 4.76
N ALA A 99 5.53 1.35 3.96
CA ALA A 99 6.89 1.87 4.17
C ALA A 99 6.91 2.74 5.43
N ASN A 100 8.06 2.78 6.10
CA ASN A 100 8.23 3.63 7.27
C ASN A 100 9.67 4.12 7.39
N ALA A 101 9.91 5.04 8.31
CA ALA A 101 11.23 5.59 8.62
C ALA A 101 11.66 5.24 10.06
N GLY A 102 11.24 4.08 10.56
CA GLY A 102 11.48 3.61 11.90
C GLY A 102 10.15 3.30 12.63
N PRO A 103 10.20 2.97 13.92
CA PRO A 103 8.99 2.62 14.66
C PRO A 103 7.94 3.73 14.63
N ASP A 104 6.67 3.33 14.43
CA ASP A 104 5.50 4.20 14.53
C ASP A 104 5.55 5.44 13.61
N THR A 105 6.07 5.25 12.39
CA THR A 105 6.17 6.34 11.40
C THR A 105 5.40 6.07 10.12
N ASN A 106 4.35 5.28 10.19
CA ASN A 106 3.50 4.98 9.03
C ASN A 106 2.74 6.23 8.57
N GLY A 107 2.63 6.41 7.28
CA GLY A 107 1.93 7.55 6.69
C GLY A 107 1.11 7.15 5.46
N SER A 108 1.58 7.49 4.27
CA SER A 108 0.89 7.15 3.02
C SER A 108 1.70 6.25 2.10
N GLN A 109 3.00 6.16 2.27
CA GLN A 109 3.84 5.35 1.39
C GLN A 109 3.67 3.87 1.67
N PHE A 110 3.53 3.10 0.61
CA PHE A 110 3.40 1.65 0.69
C PHE A 110 4.30 1.00 -0.34
N PHE A 111 4.55 -0.29 -0.16
CA PHE A 111 5.29 -1.07 -1.15
C PHE A 111 4.57 -2.37 -1.47
N VAL A 112 4.85 -2.88 -2.64
CA VAL A 112 4.39 -4.20 -3.10
C VAL A 112 5.63 -5.06 -3.34
N CYS A 113 5.65 -6.25 -2.75
CA CYS A 113 6.73 -7.21 -2.99
C CYS A 113 6.58 -7.79 -4.40
N ILE A 114 7.60 -7.59 -5.23
CA ILE A 114 7.64 -8.14 -6.60
C ILE A 114 8.53 -9.38 -6.69
N ASP A 115 8.86 -9.95 -5.54
CA ASP A 115 9.55 -11.22 -5.35
C ASP A 115 9.15 -11.76 -3.98
N ASP A 116 9.61 -12.95 -3.64
CA ASP A 116 9.46 -13.45 -2.28
C ASP A 116 10.43 -12.70 -1.37
N CYS A 117 9.89 -11.87 -0.49
CA CYS A 117 10.66 -11.03 0.42
C CYS A 117 10.73 -11.58 1.85
N THR A 118 10.32 -12.82 2.07
CA THR A 118 10.27 -13.41 3.42
C THR A 118 11.64 -13.42 4.11
N ARG A 119 12.72 -13.48 3.34
CA ARG A 119 14.09 -13.45 3.87
C ARG A 119 14.80 -12.11 3.68
N LYS A 120 14.12 -11.13 3.04
CA LYS A 120 14.70 -9.82 2.71
C LYS A 120 14.19 -8.71 3.62
N LEU A 121 13.08 -8.95 4.33
CA LEU A 121 12.43 -7.98 5.20
C LEU A 121 12.24 -8.55 6.60
N SER A 122 12.52 -7.71 7.59
CA SER A 122 12.11 -7.96 8.98
C SER A 122 10.62 -7.64 9.15
N LYS A 123 10.02 -8.14 10.22
CA LYS A 123 8.59 -7.94 10.52
C LYS A 123 8.31 -6.55 11.10
N ASP A 124 8.87 -5.51 10.49
CA ASP A 124 8.78 -4.12 10.95
C ASP A 124 7.84 -3.26 10.10
N TYR A 125 7.17 -3.86 9.12
CA TYR A 125 6.31 -3.14 8.17
C TYR A 125 4.89 -3.67 8.26
N ASN A 126 3.92 -2.78 8.48
CA ASN A 126 2.51 -3.16 8.58
C ASN A 126 2.06 -3.88 7.30
N LEU A 127 1.89 -5.18 7.39
CA LEU A 127 1.38 -6.01 6.30
C LEU A 127 -0.15 -5.92 6.31
N PHE A 128 -0.75 -5.45 5.21
CA PHE A 128 -2.20 -5.22 5.20
C PHE A 128 -2.93 -5.76 3.98
N GLY A 129 -2.25 -6.40 3.05
CA GLY A 129 -2.93 -7.00 1.90
C GLY A 129 -1.99 -7.74 0.97
N TYR A 130 -2.57 -8.22 -0.12
CA TYR A 130 -1.86 -8.95 -1.17
C TYR A 130 -2.41 -8.61 -2.54
N VAL A 131 -1.53 -8.57 -3.53
CA VAL A 131 -1.94 -8.46 -4.94
C VAL A 131 -2.65 -9.74 -5.35
N VAL A 132 -3.83 -9.61 -5.94
CA VAL A 132 -4.63 -10.73 -6.41
C VAL A 132 -4.69 -10.81 -7.94
N ASP A 133 -4.34 -9.72 -8.63
CA ASP A 133 -4.24 -9.69 -10.09
C ASP A 133 -3.27 -8.59 -10.49
N GLY A 134 -2.54 -8.79 -11.59
CA GLY A 134 -1.62 -7.80 -12.10
C GLY A 134 -0.23 -7.84 -11.48
N VAL A 135 0.21 -8.95 -10.92
CA VAL A 135 1.59 -9.12 -10.43
C VAL A 135 2.60 -8.84 -11.55
N ASP A 136 2.30 -9.25 -12.76
CA ASP A 136 3.14 -8.97 -13.93
C ASP A 136 3.26 -7.47 -14.21
N VAL A 137 2.18 -6.71 -14.04
CA VAL A 137 2.21 -5.24 -14.15
C VAL A 137 3.08 -4.65 -13.05
N ALA A 138 2.91 -5.11 -11.82
CA ALA A 138 3.73 -4.67 -10.69
C ALA A 138 5.22 -4.93 -10.96
N THR A 139 5.55 -6.12 -11.43
CA THR A 139 6.92 -6.51 -11.74
C THR A 139 7.53 -5.66 -12.86
N ALA A 140 6.72 -5.23 -13.83
CA ALA A 140 7.16 -4.40 -14.95
C ALA A 140 7.20 -2.90 -14.62
N THR A 141 6.74 -2.49 -13.45
CA THR A 141 6.70 -1.08 -13.05
C THR A 141 8.10 -0.45 -13.05
N GLN A 142 8.18 0.78 -13.53
CA GLN A 142 9.41 1.57 -13.59
C GLN A 142 9.28 2.81 -12.70
N VAL A 143 10.42 3.33 -12.25
CA VAL A 143 10.47 4.57 -11.47
C VAL A 143 9.75 5.68 -12.23
N GLY A 144 8.83 6.35 -11.56
CA GLY A 144 8.04 7.44 -12.15
C GLY A 144 6.74 7.01 -12.80
N ASP A 145 6.45 5.71 -12.86
CA ASP A 145 5.14 5.26 -13.35
C ASP A 145 4.04 5.83 -12.47
N VAL A 146 2.97 6.32 -13.10
CA VAL A 146 1.90 7.05 -12.42
C VAL A 146 0.74 6.12 -12.09
N MET A 147 0.27 6.21 -10.84
CA MET A 147 -1.03 5.68 -10.43
C MET A 147 -2.09 6.65 -10.90
N LYS A 148 -2.70 6.40 -12.06
CA LYS A 148 -3.68 7.32 -12.64
C LYS A 148 -4.93 7.43 -11.76
N THR A 149 -5.42 6.31 -11.31
CA THR A 149 -6.54 6.20 -10.39
C THR A 149 -6.30 5.07 -9.42
N VAL A 150 -6.79 5.27 -8.18
CA VAL A 150 -6.75 4.24 -7.12
C VAL A 150 -8.18 4.15 -6.59
N VAL A 151 -8.87 3.08 -6.94
CA VAL A 151 -10.30 2.91 -6.67
C VAL A 151 -10.50 1.80 -5.64
N ILE A 152 -11.37 2.05 -4.68
CA ILE A 152 -11.69 1.11 -3.60
C ILE A 152 -13.07 0.52 -3.82
N GLU A 153 -13.17 -0.80 -3.66
CA GLU A 153 -14.43 -1.53 -3.67
C GLU A 153 -14.46 -2.44 -2.44
N ASP A 154 -15.47 -2.30 -1.59
CA ASP A 154 -15.66 -3.22 -0.47
C ASP A 154 -16.31 -4.51 -0.95
N ARG A 155 -15.86 -5.62 -0.40
CA ARG A 155 -16.32 -6.96 -0.79
C ARG A 155 -16.55 -7.80 0.45
N ASP A 156 -17.50 -8.71 0.34
CA ASP A 156 -17.70 -9.72 1.37
C ASP A 156 -16.49 -10.66 1.40
N ARG A 157 -16.12 -11.04 2.60
CA ARG A 157 -15.00 -11.94 2.86
C ARG A 157 -15.31 -13.36 2.38
#